data_3da6a1ae8da33f8f29ec27e7fa32da1e
#
_entry.id   3da6a1ae8da33f8f29ec27e7fa32da1e
#
_cell.length_a   1.000
_cell.length_b   1.000
_cell.length_c   1.000
_cell.angle_alpha   90.00
_cell.angle_beta   90.00
_cell.angle_gamma   90.00
#
_symmetry.space_group_name_H-M   'P 1'
#
loop_
_entity.id
_entity.type
_entity.pdbx_description
1 polymer ?
#
loop_
_entity_poly.entity_id
_entity_poly.type
_entity_poly.pdbx_seq_one_letter_code
_entity_poly.pdbx_strand_id
1 'polypeptide(L)'
;MKKCDAYVAVRGAYNATENSDIPSDHLAMYSRTLRPVLNYRVNKTRWVVIRWPNGSMAQGAGMSTEAFEDFFFRVCTMDYARMAKAQRPLIKRMAKADKVHLKGPGTDLTFSIKGLGAVGCAGDRNIPDGEVFSCPVKKSVNGVIQYNTPSIYAGTRFENMRLEFKNGKIVDATASDTKRINEIFDTDPGARYVGEFSLGFNPHIKEPMCDILFDEKIAGSLHFTTGQAYKECDNGNRSAVHWDMVLIQRPEYGGGEVWFDDVLIRRNGQFVPKDLKPLNPTRLK
;
A
#
# COMPACT_ATOMS: atom_id res chain seq x y z
N MET A 1 -21.06 -13.94 -7.78
CA MET A 1 -20.52 -12.74 -8.42
C MET A 1 -21.16 -12.41 -9.78
N LYS A 2 -21.22 -13.34 -10.76
CA LYS A 2 -21.73 -13.03 -12.13
C LYS A 2 -23.17 -12.51 -12.19
N LYS A 3 -23.98 -12.74 -11.17
CA LYS A 3 -25.38 -12.29 -11.05
C LYS A 3 -25.54 -11.03 -10.19
N CYS A 4 -24.44 -10.43 -9.73
CA CYS A 4 -24.47 -9.27 -8.85
C CYS A 4 -24.07 -8.01 -9.61
N ASP A 5 -24.86 -6.96 -9.52
CA ASP A 5 -24.56 -5.65 -10.11
C ASP A 5 -23.59 -4.84 -9.25
N ALA A 6 -23.61 -5.06 -7.94
CA ALA A 6 -22.73 -4.41 -6.98
C ALA A 6 -22.33 -5.36 -5.84
N TYR A 7 -21.21 -5.04 -5.19
CA TYR A 7 -20.69 -5.79 -4.06
C TYR A 7 -20.31 -4.81 -2.94
N VAL A 8 -20.94 -4.98 -1.78
CA VAL A 8 -20.57 -4.24 -0.56
C VAL A 8 -20.00 -5.24 0.43
N ALA A 9 -18.79 -5.00 0.89
CA ALA A 9 -18.15 -5.82 1.92
C ALA A 9 -17.90 -4.99 3.18
N VAL A 10 -18.50 -5.44 4.28
CA VAL A 10 -18.16 -4.99 5.62
C VAL A 10 -17.31 -6.11 6.24
N ARG A 11 -16.04 -5.81 6.55
CA ARG A 11 -15.05 -6.80 6.97
C ARG A 11 -14.50 -6.49 8.35
N GLY A 12 -14.39 -7.51 9.18
CA GLY A 12 -13.70 -7.48 10.47
C GLY A 12 -13.11 -8.86 10.75
N ALA A 13 -11.93 -8.90 11.34
CA ALA A 13 -11.31 -10.12 11.83
C ALA A 13 -11.21 -10.04 13.36
N TYR A 14 -11.67 -11.06 14.05
CA TYR A 14 -11.55 -11.11 15.52
C TYR A 14 -10.15 -11.47 16.00
N ASN A 15 -9.34 -12.08 15.10
CA ASN A 15 -7.97 -12.43 15.35
C ASN A 15 -7.11 -12.12 14.10
N ALA A 16 -6.17 -11.20 14.23
CA ALA A 16 -5.30 -10.80 13.13
C ALA A 16 -4.31 -11.90 12.71
N THR A 17 -4.03 -12.84 13.59
CA THR A 17 -3.08 -13.95 13.38
C THR A 17 -3.75 -15.31 13.19
N GLU A 18 -5.05 -15.35 12.88
CA GLU A 18 -5.85 -16.59 12.76
C GLU A 18 -5.23 -17.62 11.81
N ASN A 19 -4.47 -17.19 10.82
CA ASN A 19 -3.85 -18.06 9.83
C ASN A 19 -2.35 -18.28 10.05
N SER A 20 -1.81 -17.93 11.22
CA SER A 20 -0.36 -17.96 11.49
C SER A 20 0.25 -19.36 11.47
N ASP A 21 -0.51 -20.38 11.83
CA ASP A 21 -0.13 -21.79 11.88
C ASP A 21 -0.49 -22.57 10.60
N ILE A 22 -1.13 -21.91 9.61
CA ILE A 22 -1.48 -22.55 8.34
C ILE A 22 -0.25 -22.61 7.42
N PRO A 23 0.10 -23.79 6.86
CA PRO A 23 1.18 -23.91 5.89
C PRO A 23 1.00 -22.98 4.68
N SER A 24 2.11 -22.42 4.19
CA SER A 24 2.10 -21.43 3.09
C SER A 24 1.50 -21.96 1.81
N ASP A 25 1.72 -23.24 1.49
CA ASP A 25 1.19 -23.90 0.30
C ASP A 25 -0.34 -24.03 0.34
N HIS A 26 -0.92 -24.26 1.53
CA HIS A 26 -2.38 -24.27 1.73
C HIS A 26 -2.97 -22.88 1.53
N LEU A 27 -2.35 -21.83 2.09
CA LEU A 27 -2.76 -20.45 1.88
C LEU A 27 -2.64 -20.03 0.40
N ALA A 28 -1.58 -20.46 -0.27
CA ALA A 28 -1.39 -20.23 -1.69
C ALA A 28 -2.43 -20.96 -2.55
N MET A 29 -2.78 -22.20 -2.19
CA MET A 29 -3.84 -22.97 -2.85
C MET A 29 -5.20 -22.28 -2.70
N TYR A 30 -5.56 -21.85 -1.48
CA TYR A 30 -6.78 -21.10 -1.21
C TYR A 30 -6.85 -19.82 -2.04
N SER A 31 -5.77 -19.05 -2.06
CA SER A 31 -5.68 -17.80 -2.82
C SER A 31 -5.84 -18.04 -4.33
N ARG A 32 -5.19 -19.06 -4.88
CA ARG A 32 -5.32 -19.44 -6.30
C ARG A 32 -6.75 -19.85 -6.65
N THR A 33 -7.39 -20.64 -5.79
CA THR A 33 -8.78 -21.10 -5.99
C THR A 33 -9.77 -19.95 -6.01
N LEU A 34 -9.62 -18.95 -5.14
CA LEU A 34 -10.50 -17.79 -5.08
C LEU A 34 -10.18 -16.69 -6.11
N ARG A 35 -8.98 -16.69 -6.68
CA ARG A 35 -8.53 -15.64 -7.61
C ARG A 35 -9.49 -15.33 -8.74
N PRO A 36 -10.12 -16.32 -9.46
CA PRO A 36 -11.09 -15.99 -10.51
C PRO A 36 -12.30 -15.22 -10.03
N VAL A 37 -12.80 -15.53 -8.82
CA VAL A 37 -13.95 -14.85 -8.21
C VAL A 37 -13.57 -13.41 -7.81
N LEU A 38 -12.39 -13.25 -7.20
CA LEU A 38 -11.85 -11.93 -6.81
C LEU A 38 -11.60 -11.06 -8.04
N ASN A 39 -11.01 -11.60 -9.10
CA ASN A 39 -10.78 -10.88 -10.34
C ASN A 39 -12.10 -10.46 -11.00
N TYR A 40 -13.15 -11.30 -10.96
CA TYR A 40 -14.47 -10.91 -11.46
C TYR A 40 -15.04 -9.74 -10.63
N ARG A 41 -14.98 -9.83 -9.30
CA ARG A 41 -15.42 -8.76 -8.41
C ARG A 41 -14.73 -7.43 -8.75
N VAL A 42 -13.40 -7.44 -8.79
CA VAL A 42 -12.60 -6.22 -8.97
C VAL A 42 -12.81 -5.60 -10.35
N ASN A 43 -12.87 -6.44 -11.42
CA ASN A 43 -12.83 -5.94 -12.79
C ASN A 43 -14.21 -5.81 -13.46
N LYS A 44 -15.26 -6.44 -12.91
CA LYS A 44 -16.57 -6.57 -13.57
C LYS A 44 -17.76 -6.18 -12.69
N THR A 45 -17.55 -5.88 -11.42
CA THR A 45 -18.62 -5.52 -10.48
C THR A 45 -18.30 -4.14 -9.89
N ARG A 46 -19.30 -3.31 -9.67
CA ARG A 46 -19.14 -2.12 -8.81
C ARG A 46 -18.97 -2.61 -7.37
N TRP A 47 -17.94 -2.16 -6.70
CA TRP A 47 -17.68 -2.66 -5.35
C TRP A 47 -17.17 -1.58 -4.41
N VAL A 48 -17.49 -1.76 -3.12
CA VAL A 48 -16.90 -1.04 -2.00
C VAL A 48 -16.56 -2.01 -0.88
N VAL A 49 -15.45 -1.77 -0.23
CA VAL A 49 -14.99 -2.50 0.96
C VAL A 49 -14.75 -1.53 2.09
N ILE A 50 -15.33 -1.82 3.24
CA ILE A 50 -15.12 -1.09 4.48
C ILE A 50 -14.75 -2.09 5.58
N ARG A 51 -13.86 -1.70 6.49
CA ARG A 51 -13.68 -2.41 7.75
C ARG A 51 -14.83 -2.10 8.70
N TRP A 52 -15.08 -2.99 9.64
CA TRP A 52 -15.94 -2.71 10.79
C TRP A 52 -15.07 -2.69 12.04
N PRO A 53 -15.07 -1.60 12.85
CA PRO A 53 -14.23 -1.49 14.02
C PRO A 53 -14.56 -2.60 15.04
N ASN A 54 -13.53 -3.19 15.60
CA ASN A 54 -13.64 -4.21 16.64
C ASN A 54 -12.40 -4.22 17.55
N GLY A 55 -12.47 -5.02 18.61
CA GLY A 55 -11.38 -5.12 19.60
C GLY A 55 -10.03 -5.56 19.02
N SER A 56 -10.02 -6.43 18.00
CA SER A 56 -8.77 -6.86 17.34
C SER A 56 -8.08 -5.71 16.61
N MET A 57 -8.84 -4.88 15.91
CA MET A 57 -8.32 -3.70 15.24
C MET A 57 -7.85 -2.63 16.25
N ALA A 58 -8.61 -2.42 17.32
CA ALA A 58 -8.23 -1.51 18.41
C ALA A 58 -6.91 -1.95 19.06
N GLN A 59 -6.73 -3.24 19.32
CA GLN A 59 -5.47 -3.80 19.83
C GLN A 59 -4.30 -3.59 18.86
N GLY A 60 -4.51 -3.84 17.56
CA GLY A 60 -3.51 -3.60 16.51
C GLY A 60 -3.08 -2.13 16.43
N ALA A 61 -4.02 -1.22 16.68
CA ALA A 61 -3.79 0.23 16.72
C ALA A 61 -3.24 0.74 18.09
N GLY A 62 -3.14 -0.12 19.12
CA GLY A 62 -2.74 0.28 20.48
C GLY A 62 -3.75 1.21 21.14
N MET A 63 -5.05 1.11 20.81
CA MET A 63 -6.12 1.97 21.29
C MET A 63 -7.15 1.20 22.12
N SER A 64 -7.91 1.89 22.96
CA SER A 64 -9.17 1.34 23.49
C SER A 64 -10.20 1.17 22.37
N THR A 65 -11.19 0.29 22.54
CA THR A 65 -12.21 0.06 21.52
C THR A 65 -12.97 1.36 21.19
N GLU A 66 -13.35 2.14 22.20
CA GLU A 66 -14.04 3.41 22.05
C GLU A 66 -13.20 4.45 21.28
N ALA A 67 -11.92 4.61 21.66
CA ALA A 67 -11.01 5.53 20.96
C ALA A 67 -10.77 5.12 19.50
N PHE A 68 -10.75 3.81 19.23
CA PHE A 68 -10.62 3.29 17.87
C PHE A 68 -11.89 3.52 17.04
N GLU A 69 -13.08 3.35 17.62
CA GLU A 69 -14.35 3.66 16.96
C GLU A 69 -14.45 5.14 16.58
N ASP A 70 -14.11 6.04 17.49
CA ASP A 70 -14.06 7.49 17.22
C ASP A 70 -13.06 7.82 16.10
N PHE A 71 -11.87 7.21 16.13
CA PHE A 71 -10.88 7.33 15.08
C PHE A 71 -11.43 6.81 13.74
N PHE A 72 -12.02 5.61 13.73
CA PHE A 72 -12.57 4.95 12.56
C PHE A 72 -13.63 5.82 11.88
N PHE A 73 -14.63 6.31 12.62
CA PHE A 73 -15.66 7.15 12.04
C PHE A 73 -15.11 8.47 11.49
N ARG A 74 -14.18 9.11 12.19
CA ARG A 74 -13.53 10.34 11.71
C ARG A 74 -12.78 10.12 10.42
N VAL A 75 -12.10 8.99 10.26
CA VAL A 75 -11.37 8.64 9.04
C VAL A 75 -12.32 8.28 7.90
N CYS A 76 -13.36 7.48 8.18
CA CYS A 76 -14.28 6.97 7.15
C CYS A 76 -15.28 8.00 6.66
N THR A 77 -15.60 9.04 7.45
CA THR A 77 -16.59 10.07 7.09
C THR A 77 -15.98 11.40 6.65
N MET A 78 -14.67 11.44 6.38
CA MET A 78 -14.00 12.64 5.89
C MET A 78 -14.52 13.06 4.49
N ASP A 79 -14.24 14.30 4.08
CA ASP A 79 -14.62 14.83 2.75
C ASP A 79 -13.76 14.20 1.63
N TYR A 80 -14.18 13.03 1.17
CA TYR A 80 -13.55 12.34 0.05
C TYR A 80 -13.70 13.07 -1.30
N ALA A 81 -14.73 13.90 -1.47
CA ALA A 81 -14.86 14.71 -2.67
C ALA A 81 -13.78 15.79 -2.74
N ARG A 82 -13.44 16.41 -1.62
CA ARG A 82 -12.29 17.32 -1.48
C ARG A 82 -10.98 16.59 -1.76
N MET A 83 -10.79 15.39 -1.20
CA MET A 83 -9.62 14.56 -1.45
C MET A 83 -9.48 14.22 -2.93
N ALA A 84 -10.54 13.76 -3.59
CA ALA A 84 -10.56 13.44 -5.02
C ALA A 84 -10.17 14.65 -5.90
N LYS A 85 -10.55 15.86 -5.50
CA LYS A 85 -10.13 17.09 -6.19
C LYS A 85 -8.65 17.40 -5.94
N ALA A 86 -8.20 17.27 -4.69
CA ALA A 86 -6.84 17.61 -4.28
C ALA A 86 -5.77 16.68 -4.91
N GLN A 87 -6.10 15.41 -5.16
CA GLN A 87 -5.14 14.43 -5.72
C GLN A 87 -4.92 14.54 -7.24
N ARG A 88 -5.79 15.26 -7.97
CA ARG A 88 -5.69 15.36 -9.44
C ARG A 88 -4.32 15.83 -9.96
N PRO A 89 -3.66 16.85 -9.36
CA PRO A 89 -2.32 17.22 -9.79
C PRO A 89 -1.27 16.12 -9.57
N LEU A 90 -1.37 15.35 -8.48
CA LEU A 90 -0.46 14.22 -8.20
C LEU A 90 -0.63 13.11 -9.24
N ILE A 91 -1.88 12.74 -9.57
CA ILE A 91 -2.18 11.77 -10.64
C ILE A 91 -1.53 12.21 -11.96
N LYS A 92 -1.69 13.49 -12.34
CA LYS A 92 -1.12 14.04 -13.57
C LYS A 92 0.40 14.00 -13.58
N ARG A 93 1.05 14.31 -12.46
CA ARG A 93 2.52 14.27 -12.33
C ARG A 93 3.03 12.84 -12.40
N MET A 94 2.44 11.92 -11.63
CA MET A 94 2.82 10.51 -11.60
C MET A 94 2.62 9.84 -12.96
N ALA A 95 1.50 10.11 -13.65
CA ALA A 95 1.23 9.56 -14.99
C ALA A 95 2.20 10.05 -16.09
N LYS A 96 2.87 11.19 -15.88
CA LYS A 96 3.84 11.76 -16.83
C LYS A 96 5.29 11.41 -16.49
N ALA A 97 5.56 11.06 -15.23
CA ALA A 97 6.90 10.80 -14.76
C ALA A 97 7.48 9.52 -15.39
N ASP A 98 8.77 9.55 -15.62
CA ASP A 98 9.56 8.38 -15.97
C ASP A 98 10.28 7.87 -14.73
N LYS A 99 11.22 8.65 -14.19
CA LYS A 99 12.13 8.23 -13.13
C LYS A 99 11.60 8.61 -11.76
N VAL A 100 11.56 7.63 -10.87
CA VAL A 100 11.31 7.83 -9.45
C VAL A 100 12.56 7.54 -8.66
N HIS A 101 12.86 8.38 -7.67
CA HIS A 101 13.92 8.16 -6.71
C HIS A 101 13.38 8.34 -5.29
N LEU A 102 13.48 7.30 -4.48
CA LEU A 102 13.11 7.28 -3.07
C LEU A 102 14.37 7.34 -2.22
N LYS A 103 14.42 8.27 -1.27
CA LYS A 103 15.54 8.45 -0.33
C LYS A 103 15.05 8.49 1.11
N GLY A 104 15.82 7.92 2.02
CA GLY A 104 15.55 7.93 3.45
C GLY A 104 16.55 7.08 4.23
N PRO A 105 16.41 6.97 5.54
CA PRO A 105 17.24 6.06 6.33
C PRO A 105 17.15 4.63 5.78
N GLY A 106 18.30 4.05 5.40
CA GLY A 106 18.37 2.71 4.83
C GLY A 106 17.70 2.55 3.46
N THR A 107 17.25 3.64 2.84
CA THR A 107 16.52 3.61 1.57
C THR A 107 17.23 4.50 0.54
N ASP A 108 17.62 3.89 -0.58
CA ASP A 108 18.06 4.52 -1.81
C ASP A 108 17.60 3.65 -2.97
N LEU A 109 16.42 3.98 -3.53
CA LEU A 109 15.73 3.13 -4.51
C LEU A 109 15.33 3.93 -5.73
N THR A 110 15.70 3.46 -6.90
CA THR A 110 15.34 4.08 -8.19
C THR A 110 14.55 3.12 -9.07
N PHE A 111 13.58 3.65 -9.81
CA PHE A 111 12.80 2.90 -10.80
C PHE A 111 12.12 3.81 -11.80
N SER A 112 11.61 3.25 -12.88
CA SER A 112 10.76 3.93 -13.86
C SER A 112 9.29 3.58 -13.65
N ILE A 113 8.40 4.56 -13.85
CA ILE A 113 6.93 4.36 -13.93
C ILE A 113 6.38 4.76 -15.29
N LYS A 114 7.25 4.92 -16.28
CA LYS A 114 6.93 5.39 -17.63
C LYS A 114 5.84 4.55 -18.30
N GLY A 115 4.79 5.23 -18.73
CA GLY A 115 3.72 4.61 -19.51
C GLY A 115 2.74 3.74 -18.71
N LEU A 116 2.88 3.64 -17.38
CA LEU A 116 2.03 2.80 -16.54
C LEU A 116 0.83 3.55 -15.95
N GLY A 117 0.75 4.86 -16.17
CA GLY A 117 -0.35 5.68 -15.68
C GLY A 117 -0.32 5.90 -14.17
N ALA A 118 -1.41 6.42 -13.64
CA ALA A 118 -1.62 6.58 -12.20
C ALA A 118 -3.11 6.61 -11.87
N VAL A 119 -3.48 6.07 -10.72
CA VAL A 119 -4.85 5.99 -10.21
C VAL A 119 -4.92 6.68 -8.87
N GLY A 120 -5.94 7.53 -8.69
CA GLY A 120 -6.22 8.15 -7.41
C GLY A 120 -7.35 7.43 -6.70
N CYS A 121 -7.18 7.19 -5.43
CA CYS A 121 -8.11 6.51 -4.54
C CYS A 121 -8.66 7.50 -3.50
N ALA A 122 -9.97 7.72 -3.51
CA ALA A 122 -10.63 8.71 -2.67
C ALA A 122 -12.04 8.25 -2.24
N GLY A 123 -12.15 7.04 -1.69
CA GLY A 123 -13.36 6.52 -1.07
C GLY A 123 -14.39 5.94 -2.03
N ASP A 124 -14.06 5.74 -3.30
CA ASP A 124 -14.96 5.16 -4.30
C ASP A 124 -14.94 3.62 -4.33
N ARG A 125 -13.94 3.00 -3.70
CA ARG A 125 -13.80 1.53 -3.61
C ARG A 125 -13.43 1.06 -2.20
N ASN A 126 -12.40 1.65 -1.62
CA ASN A 126 -11.99 1.37 -0.24
C ASN A 126 -12.44 2.50 0.68
N ILE A 127 -12.85 2.16 1.91
CA ILE A 127 -13.13 3.09 3.00
C ILE A 127 -12.49 2.52 4.29
N PRO A 128 -11.49 3.24 4.87
CA PRO A 128 -10.94 4.53 4.45
C PRO A 128 -10.12 4.47 3.18
N ASP A 129 -9.76 5.66 2.66
CA ASP A 129 -8.96 5.82 1.45
C ASP A 129 -8.03 7.04 1.55
N GLY A 130 -7.19 7.30 0.53
CA GLY A 130 -6.30 8.45 0.49
C GLY A 130 -4.90 8.14 -0.02
N GLU A 131 -4.81 7.75 -1.30
CA GLU A 131 -3.56 7.48 -1.98
C GLU A 131 -3.63 7.77 -3.47
N VAL A 132 -2.47 7.85 -4.10
CA VAL A 132 -2.32 7.76 -5.56
C VAL A 132 -1.27 6.71 -5.86
N PHE A 133 -1.64 5.71 -6.67
CA PHE A 133 -0.74 4.63 -7.03
C PHE A 133 -0.41 4.59 -8.53
N SER A 134 0.72 3.98 -8.83
CA SER A 134 1.21 3.57 -10.14
C SER A 134 1.91 2.21 -9.97
N CYS A 135 2.63 1.79 -10.99
CA CYS A 135 3.42 0.57 -10.92
C CYS A 135 4.81 0.82 -11.50
N PRO A 136 5.89 0.27 -10.92
CA PRO A 136 7.20 0.30 -11.55
C PRO A 136 7.26 -0.54 -12.83
N VAL A 137 7.97 -0.05 -13.84
CA VAL A 137 8.37 -0.89 -14.98
C VAL A 137 9.13 -2.09 -14.43
N LYS A 138 8.69 -3.30 -14.75
CA LYS A 138 9.04 -4.54 -14.05
C LYS A 138 10.54 -4.75 -13.79
N LYS A 139 11.40 -4.39 -14.76
CA LYS A 139 12.85 -4.61 -14.66
C LYS A 139 13.65 -3.35 -14.28
N SER A 140 12.98 -2.25 -13.94
CA SER A 140 13.66 -0.96 -13.72
C SER A 140 14.08 -0.72 -12.27
N VAL A 141 13.59 -1.50 -11.31
CA VAL A 141 13.83 -1.27 -9.88
C VAL A 141 15.25 -1.68 -9.50
N ASN A 142 16.02 -0.74 -8.92
CA ASN A 142 17.36 -0.97 -8.44
C ASN A 142 17.61 -0.18 -7.15
N GLY A 143 18.34 -0.80 -6.21
CA GLY A 143 18.70 -0.19 -4.92
C GLY A 143 18.02 -0.89 -3.74
N VAL A 144 17.90 -0.19 -2.65
CA VAL A 144 17.47 -0.73 -1.35
C VAL A 144 16.30 0.07 -0.81
N ILE A 145 15.34 -0.61 -0.19
CA ILE A 145 14.28 -0.02 0.63
C ILE A 145 14.26 -0.66 2.01
N GLN A 146 14.24 0.18 3.05
CA GLN A 146 14.10 -0.21 4.44
C GLN A 146 12.73 0.27 4.95
N TYR A 147 11.83 -0.65 5.24
CA TYR A 147 10.53 -0.31 5.82
C TYR A 147 10.65 -0.09 7.33
N ASN A 148 9.85 0.82 7.84
CA ASN A 148 9.85 1.23 9.24
C ASN A 148 8.50 1.04 9.95
N THR A 149 7.58 0.32 9.31
CA THR A 149 6.31 -0.08 9.91
C THR A 149 6.23 -1.59 10.04
N PRO A 150 5.53 -2.11 11.06
CA PRO A 150 5.19 -3.53 11.11
C PRO A 150 4.17 -3.86 10.00
N SER A 151 4.17 -5.10 9.54
CA SER A 151 3.17 -5.61 8.60
C SER A 151 2.76 -7.02 8.98
N ILE A 152 1.46 -7.33 8.87
CA ILE A 152 0.97 -8.72 9.01
C ILE A 152 0.65 -9.24 7.61
N TYR A 153 1.32 -10.33 7.24
CA TYR A 153 1.05 -11.01 5.98
C TYR A 153 0.97 -12.54 6.18
N ALA A 154 -0.05 -13.16 5.63
CA ALA A 154 -0.31 -14.59 5.80
C ALA A 154 -0.29 -15.03 7.29
N GLY A 155 -0.85 -14.22 8.19
CA GLY A 155 -0.91 -14.46 9.63
C GLY A 155 0.38 -14.21 10.41
N THR A 156 1.50 -13.91 9.74
CA THR A 156 2.79 -13.63 10.37
C THR A 156 3.04 -12.12 10.45
N ARG A 157 3.47 -11.63 11.62
CA ARG A 157 3.89 -10.24 11.83
C ARG A 157 5.37 -10.09 11.49
N PHE A 158 5.68 -9.14 10.62
CA PHE A 158 7.04 -8.78 10.20
C PHE A 158 7.38 -7.37 10.66
N GLU A 159 8.63 -7.18 11.05
CA GLU A 159 9.25 -5.89 11.40
C GLU A 159 10.64 -5.79 10.78
N ASN A 160 11.16 -4.56 10.66
CA ASN A 160 12.52 -4.30 10.14
C ASN A 160 12.76 -4.91 8.76
N MET A 161 11.74 -4.90 7.90
CA MET A 161 11.83 -5.46 6.56
C MET A 161 12.76 -4.60 5.70
N ARG A 162 13.77 -5.24 5.08
CA ARG A 162 14.70 -4.64 4.13
C ARG A 162 14.74 -5.48 2.86
N LEU A 163 14.58 -4.82 1.72
CA LEU A 163 14.63 -5.46 0.41
C LEU A 163 15.68 -4.78 -0.45
N GLU A 164 16.50 -5.60 -1.13
CA GLU A 164 17.46 -5.14 -2.13
C GLU A 164 17.02 -5.61 -3.52
N PHE A 165 17.01 -4.69 -4.47
CA PHE A 165 16.55 -4.93 -5.83
C PHE A 165 17.69 -4.79 -6.83
N LYS A 166 17.73 -5.72 -7.79
CA LYS A 166 18.58 -5.62 -8.98
C LYS A 166 17.76 -5.99 -10.21
N ASN A 167 17.71 -5.07 -11.17
CA ASN A 167 16.93 -5.25 -12.41
C ASN A 167 15.49 -5.70 -12.14
N GLY A 168 14.82 -5.08 -11.16
CA GLY A 168 13.44 -5.33 -10.78
C GLY A 168 13.21 -6.51 -9.84
N LYS A 169 14.17 -7.39 -9.65
CA LYS A 169 14.03 -8.58 -8.81
C LYS A 169 14.62 -8.35 -7.41
N ILE A 170 13.91 -8.79 -6.39
CA ILE A 170 14.45 -8.89 -5.02
C ILE A 170 15.57 -9.92 -5.02
N VAL A 171 16.80 -9.46 -4.74
CA VAL A 171 18.01 -10.29 -4.65
C VAL A 171 18.39 -10.60 -3.20
N ASP A 172 17.98 -9.74 -2.26
CA ASP A 172 18.14 -9.96 -0.82
C ASP A 172 16.90 -9.44 -0.08
N ALA A 173 16.44 -10.20 0.93
CA ALA A 173 15.31 -9.86 1.76
C ALA A 173 15.56 -10.29 3.20
N THR A 174 15.50 -9.33 4.13
CA THR A 174 15.64 -9.57 5.57
C THR A 174 14.46 -8.96 6.34
N ALA A 175 14.13 -9.55 7.47
CA ALA A 175 13.07 -9.09 8.38
C ALA A 175 13.28 -9.70 9.77
N SER A 176 12.38 -9.41 10.70
CA SER A 176 12.30 -10.10 12.00
C SER A 176 12.20 -11.63 11.85
N ASP A 177 11.55 -12.11 10.78
CA ASP A 177 11.58 -13.51 10.35
C ASP A 177 12.05 -13.58 8.89
N THR A 178 13.38 -13.64 8.73
CA THR A 178 14.04 -13.67 7.42
C THR A 178 13.73 -14.96 6.65
N LYS A 179 13.56 -16.08 7.31
CA LYS A 179 13.20 -17.32 6.65
C LYS A 179 11.80 -17.22 6.04
N ARG A 180 10.84 -16.80 6.85
CA ARG A 180 9.43 -16.71 6.45
C ARG A 180 9.19 -15.69 5.34
N ILE A 181 9.84 -14.52 5.39
CA ILE A 181 9.71 -13.53 4.31
C ILE A 181 10.21 -14.08 2.97
N ASN A 182 11.31 -14.84 2.96
CA ASN A 182 11.83 -15.46 1.75
C ASN A 182 10.92 -16.59 1.24
N GLU A 183 10.32 -17.40 2.10
CA GLU A 183 9.31 -18.38 1.70
C GLU A 183 8.13 -17.72 0.98
N ILE A 184 7.67 -16.56 1.44
CA ILE A 184 6.60 -15.79 0.79
C ILE A 184 7.06 -15.30 -0.58
N PHE A 185 8.27 -14.75 -0.71
CA PHE A 185 8.81 -14.26 -1.98
C PHE A 185 9.17 -15.38 -2.97
N ASP A 186 9.28 -16.60 -2.51
CA ASP A 186 9.52 -17.79 -3.35
C ASP A 186 8.22 -18.55 -3.70
N THR A 187 7.05 -18.03 -3.34
CA THR A 187 5.73 -18.62 -3.66
C THR A 187 5.55 -18.84 -5.17
N ASP A 188 6.00 -17.90 -6.00
CA ASP A 188 5.97 -17.98 -7.46
C ASP A 188 6.98 -17.01 -8.11
N PRO A 189 7.23 -17.12 -9.42
CA PRO A 189 8.23 -16.28 -10.10
C PRO A 189 7.94 -14.76 -10.06
N GLY A 190 6.67 -14.36 -9.83
CA GLY A 190 6.26 -12.96 -9.77
C GLY A 190 6.40 -12.33 -8.38
N ALA A 191 6.47 -13.14 -7.32
CA ALA A 191 6.47 -12.65 -5.94
C ALA A 191 7.68 -11.78 -5.62
N ARG A 192 8.84 -12.01 -6.25
CA ARG A 192 10.07 -11.20 -6.10
C ARG A 192 10.11 -9.94 -6.98
N TYR A 193 9.04 -9.60 -7.68
CA TYR A 193 8.93 -8.38 -8.47
C TYR A 193 7.85 -7.46 -7.90
N VAL A 194 7.95 -6.17 -8.24
CA VAL A 194 7.04 -5.14 -7.73
C VAL A 194 5.80 -5.05 -8.61
N GLY A 195 4.63 -4.97 -7.97
CA GLY A 195 3.31 -4.82 -8.59
C GLY A 195 2.66 -3.47 -8.36
N GLU A 196 3.15 -2.66 -7.38
CA GLU A 196 2.58 -1.34 -7.10
C GLU A 196 3.60 -0.41 -6.40
N PHE A 197 3.44 0.89 -6.65
CA PHE A 197 4.06 1.99 -5.93
C PHE A 197 3.02 3.06 -5.65
N SER A 198 2.87 3.49 -4.41
CA SER A 198 1.86 4.46 -4.03
C SER A 198 2.35 5.48 -2.99
N LEU A 199 1.67 6.62 -2.95
CA LEU A 199 1.88 7.68 -1.97
C LEU A 199 0.61 7.87 -1.12
N GLY A 200 0.70 7.57 0.18
CA GLY A 200 -0.36 7.76 1.17
C GLY A 200 -0.41 9.20 1.69
N PHE A 201 -1.65 9.71 1.91
CA PHE A 201 -1.86 11.09 2.37
C PHE A 201 -3.15 11.31 3.17
N ASN A 202 -3.80 10.27 3.70
CA ASN A 202 -4.98 10.48 4.55
C ASN A 202 -4.58 11.23 5.83
N PRO A 203 -5.12 12.43 6.09
CA PRO A 203 -4.63 13.31 7.15
C PRO A 203 -4.94 12.81 8.57
N HIS A 204 -5.87 11.86 8.68
CA HIS A 204 -6.31 11.29 9.96
C HIS A 204 -5.57 10.01 10.33
N ILE A 205 -4.99 9.31 9.34
CA ILE A 205 -4.21 8.09 9.59
C ILE A 205 -2.74 8.50 9.75
N LYS A 206 -2.19 8.32 10.96
CA LYS A 206 -0.83 8.74 11.27
C LYS A 206 0.07 7.58 11.67
N GLU A 207 -0.45 6.62 12.41
CA GLU A 207 0.33 5.54 12.98
C GLU A 207 -0.06 4.21 12.33
N PRO A 208 0.89 3.26 12.20
CA PRO A 208 0.60 1.93 11.70
C PRO A 208 -0.24 1.16 12.71
N MET A 209 -1.19 0.41 12.22
CA MET A 209 -2.10 -0.40 13.04
C MET A 209 -2.20 -1.86 12.60
N CYS A 210 -1.29 -2.30 11.71
CA CYS A 210 -1.27 -3.65 11.16
C CYS A 210 -2.58 -4.05 10.43
N ASP A 211 -3.34 -3.09 9.95
CA ASP A 211 -4.41 -3.28 8.97
C ASP A 211 -4.07 -2.51 7.70
N ILE A 212 -3.81 -3.23 6.63
CA ILE A 212 -3.26 -2.64 5.41
C ILE A 212 -4.20 -1.61 4.78
N LEU A 213 -5.54 -1.76 4.92
CA LEU A 213 -6.50 -0.80 4.39
C LEU A 213 -6.32 0.62 4.99
N PHE A 214 -5.76 0.70 6.20
CA PHE A 214 -5.38 1.96 6.85
C PHE A 214 -3.91 2.30 6.62
N ASP A 215 -3.01 1.33 6.81
CA ASP A 215 -1.57 1.59 6.83
C ASP A 215 -1.05 2.10 5.49
N GLU A 216 -1.59 1.65 4.37
CA GLU A 216 -1.24 2.12 3.03
C GLU A 216 -1.64 3.58 2.76
N LYS A 217 -2.57 4.14 3.57
CA LYS A 217 -3.08 5.51 3.45
C LYS A 217 -2.43 6.49 4.43
N ILE A 218 -1.51 6.05 5.29
CA ILE A 218 -0.87 6.90 6.31
C ILE A 218 -0.35 8.21 5.71
N ALA A 219 -0.65 9.33 6.36
CA ALA A 219 -0.15 10.63 5.94
C ALA A 219 1.39 10.67 5.91
N GLY A 220 1.94 10.97 4.73
CA GLY A 220 3.39 11.04 4.54
C GLY A 220 4.08 9.69 4.38
N SER A 221 3.32 8.60 4.17
CA SER A 221 3.86 7.29 3.82
C SER A 221 3.92 7.06 2.31
N LEU A 222 4.69 6.08 1.93
CA LEU A 222 4.57 5.37 0.66
C LEU A 222 4.43 3.88 0.94
N HIS A 223 3.82 3.15 0.00
CA HIS A 223 3.99 1.71 -0.01
C HIS A 223 4.60 1.25 -1.34
N PHE A 224 5.38 0.18 -1.23
CA PHE A 224 6.06 -0.42 -2.35
C PHE A 224 5.79 -1.91 -2.30
N THR A 225 4.91 -2.35 -3.18
CA THR A 225 4.17 -3.61 -3.10
C THR A 225 4.80 -4.67 -3.96
N THR A 226 5.07 -5.82 -3.39
CA THR A 226 5.59 -6.96 -4.15
C THR A 226 4.47 -7.83 -4.70
N GLY A 227 4.73 -8.47 -5.83
CA GLY A 227 3.85 -9.46 -6.43
C GLY A 227 2.90 -8.90 -7.50
N GLN A 228 1.62 -9.24 -7.42
CA GLN A 228 0.61 -9.00 -8.45
C GLN A 228 0.41 -7.52 -8.77
N ALA A 229 0.50 -7.15 -10.04
CA ALA A 229 0.13 -5.82 -10.51
C ALA A 229 -1.39 -5.70 -10.74
N TYR A 230 -1.95 -4.50 -10.48
CA TYR A 230 -3.33 -4.18 -10.85
C TYR A 230 -3.46 -3.90 -12.35
N LYS A 231 -4.67 -4.14 -12.88
CA LYS A 231 -4.94 -3.94 -14.30
C LYS A 231 -4.85 -2.48 -14.72
N GLU A 232 -5.16 -1.56 -13.83
CA GLU A 232 -5.16 -0.12 -14.06
C GLU A 232 -3.74 0.44 -14.28
N CYS A 233 -2.72 -0.20 -13.65
CA CYS A 233 -1.31 0.15 -13.77
C CYS A 233 -0.51 -1.15 -13.97
N ASP A 234 -0.67 -1.80 -15.12
CA ASP A 234 -0.19 -3.15 -15.36
C ASP A 234 1.21 -3.20 -15.96
N ASN A 235 2.21 -3.59 -15.17
CA ASN A 235 3.58 -3.83 -15.65
C ASN A 235 3.82 -5.26 -16.14
N GLY A 236 2.75 -6.07 -16.27
CA GLY A 236 2.80 -7.48 -16.68
C GLY A 236 3.22 -8.46 -15.58
N ASN A 237 3.44 -8.01 -14.34
CA ASN A 237 3.77 -8.94 -13.27
C ASN A 237 2.53 -9.70 -12.78
N ARG A 238 2.68 -11.01 -12.60
CA ARG A 238 1.61 -11.91 -12.12
C ARG A 238 2.14 -12.74 -10.98
N SER A 239 1.36 -12.78 -9.88
CA SER A 239 1.71 -13.51 -8.67
C SER A 239 0.46 -13.86 -7.85
N ALA A 240 0.56 -14.88 -7.03
CA ALA A 240 -0.39 -15.14 -5.94
C ALA A 240 -0.19 -14.18 -4.76
N VAL A 241 1.02 -13.62 -4.63
CA VAL A 241 1.37 -12.59 -3.64
C VAL A 241 0.91 -11.22 -4.13
N HIS A 242 0.40 -10.40 -3.22
CA HIS A 242 0.27 -8.95 -3.31
C HIS A 242 0.43 -8.44 -1.89
N TRP A 243 1.59 -7.86 -1.60
CA TRP A 243 1.95 -7.48 -0.25
C TRP A 243 2.40 -6.02 -0.19
N ASP A 244 1.53 -5.19 0.34
CA ASP A 244 1.77 -3.79 0.56
C ASP A 244 2.62 -3.61 1.82
N MET A 245 3.84 -3.15 1.63
CA MET A 245 4.76 -2.81 2.73
C MET A 245 4.92 -1.29 2.77
N VAL A 246 4.79 -0.72 3.95
CA VAL A 246 4.68 0.72 4.15
C VAL A 246 5.97 1.31 4.72
N LEU A 247 6.38 2.45 4.14
CA LEU A 247 7.49 3.28 4.63
C LEU A 247 6.95 4.68 4.95
N ILE A 248 7.00 5.09 6.20
CA ILE A 248 6.64 6.44 6.63
C ILE A 248 7.87 7.35 6.51
N GLN A 249 7.69 8.50 5.82
CA GLN A 249 8.76 9.47 5.60
C GLN A 249 8.62 10.75 6.44
N ARG A 250 7.83 10.76 7.49
CA ARG A 250 7.75 11.90 8.40
C ARG A 250 9.02 12.02 9.27
N PRO A 251 9.33 13.21 9.83
CA PRO A 251 10.57 13.45 10.61
C PRO A 251 10.75 12.49 11.78
N GLU A 252 9.66 12.17 12.50
CA GLU A 252 9.67 11.27 13.65
C GLU A 252 10.00 9.81 13.27
N TYR A 253 9.93 9.48 11.96
CA TYR A 253 10.33 8.20 11.38
C TYR A 253 11.66 8.28 10.62
N GLY A 254 12.43 9.37 10.81
CA GLY A 254 13.72 9.57 10.17
C GLY A 254 13.68 10.39 8.88
N GLY A 255 12.49 10.81 8.44
CA GLY A 255 12.32 11.61 7.23
C GLY A 255 12.49 10.83 5.93
N GLY A 256 12.57 11.56 4.82
CA GLY A 256 12.82 10.99 3.50
C GLY A 256 12.33 11.89 2.38
N GLU A 257 12.63 11.50 1.15
CA GLU A 257 12.33 12.25 -0.05
C GLU A 257 11.78 11.36 -1.16
N VAL A 258 10.88 11.91 -1.95
CA VAL A 258 10.35 11.33 -3.19
C VAL A 258 10.61 12.30 -4.32
N TRP A 259 11.28 11.84 -5.36
CA TRP A 259 11.62 12.60 -6.54
C TRP A 259 10.99 11.99 -7.79
N PHE A 260 10.43 12.83 -8.68
CA PHE A 260 9.99 12.43 -10.02
C PHE A 260 10.77 13.25 -11.07
N ASP A 261 11.51 12.61 -11.96
CA ASP A 261 12.32 13.24 -13.02
C ASP A 261 13.14 14.42 -12.49
N ASP A 262 13.87 14.20 -11.39
CA ASP A 262 14.69 15.18 -10.68
C ASP A 262 13.93 16.36 -10.02
N VAL A 263 12.58 16.31 -10.01
CA VAL A 263 11.73 17.24 -9.26
C VAL A 263 11.39 16.66 -7.89
N LEU A 264 11.70 17.40 -6.82
CA LEU A 264 11.33 17.01 -5.47
C LEU A 264 9.81 17.10 -5.28
N ILE A 265 9.15 15.97 -5.12
CA ILE A 265 7.69 15.85 -4.95
C ILE A 265 7.30 15.92 -3.48
N ARG A 266 8.00 15.16 -2.63
CA ARG A 266 7.72 15.09 -1.20
C ARG A 266 9.02 15.06 -0.41
N ARG A 267 9.07 15.82 0.70
CA ARG A 267 10.16 15.80 1.69
C ARG A 267 9.56 15.69 3.08
N ASN A 268 10.09 14.77 3.87
CA ASN A 268 9.66 14.54 5.26
C ASN A 268 8.14 14.42 5.39
N GLY A 269 7.52 13.64 4.51
CA GLY A 269 6.09 13.39 4.48
C GLY A 269 5.22 14.52 3.92
N GLN A 270 5.80 15.69 3.56
CA GLN A 270 5.07 16.86 3.07
C GLN A 270 5.30 17.07 1.57
N PHE A 271 4.22 17.28 0.81
CA PHE A 271 4.30 17.64 -0.60
C PHE A 271 4.87 19.05 -0.77
N VAL A 272 5.88 19.17 -1.64
CA VAL A 272 6.66 20.41 -1.84
C VAL A 272 6.08 21.27 -2.97
N PRO A 273 5.73 20.75 -4.15
CA PRO A 273 5.17 21.55 -5.23
C PRO A 273 3.88 22.28 -4.83
N LYS A 274 3.72 23.53 -5.26
CA LYS A 274 2.61 24.39 -4.88
C LYS A 274 1.24 23.76 -5.14
N ASP A 275 1.08 23.07 -6.28
CA ASP A 275 -0.15 22.41 -6.71
C ASP A 275 -0.45 21.11 -5.93
N LEU A 276 0.53 20.55 -5.22
CA LEU A 276 0.37 19.36 -4.38
C LEU A 276 0.16 19.70 -2.88
N LYS A 277 0.42 20.94 -2.46
CA LYS A 277 0.22 21.36 -1.06
C LYS A 277 -1.19 21.11 -0.51
N PRO A 278 -2.27 21.13 -1.32
CA PRO A 278 -3.60 20.75 -0.82
C PRO A 278 -3.70 19.31 -0.27
N LEU A 279 -2.78 18.41 -0.61
CA LEU A 279 -2.70 17.05 -0.08
C LEU A 279 -2.00 16.97 1.30
N ASN A 280 -1.36 18.04 1.75
CA ASN A 280 -0.72 18.04 3.06
C ASN A 280 -1.76 17.98 4.18
N PRO A 281 -1.51 17.23 5.28
CA PRO A 281 -2.50 16.95 6.32
C PRO A 281 -3.20 18.19 6.91
N THR A 282 -2.48 19.30 7.05
CA THR A 282 -3.04 20.56 7.57
C THR A 282 -4.03 21.23 6.62
N ARG A 283 -4.04 20.85 5.34
CA ARG A 283 -4.88 21.45 4.30
C ARG A 283 -5.96 20.51 3.78
N LEU A 284 -5.80 19.21 3.98
CA LEU A 284 -6.74 18.19 3.51
C LEU A 284 -7.82 17.86 4.56
N LYS A 285 -7.60 18.18 5.83
CA LYS A 285 -8.56 18.01 6.94
C LYS A 285 -9.87 18.73 6.70
#